data_40962c5cd7a05e892475ea726c9d21bc
#
_entry.id   40962c5cd7a05e892475ea726c9d21bc
#
_cell.length_a   1.000
_cell.length_b   1.000
_cell.length_c   1.000
_cell.angle_alpha   90.00
_cell.angle_beta   90.00
_cell.angle_gamma   90.00
#
_symmetry.space_group_name_H-M   'P 1'
#
loop_
_entity.id
_entity.type
_entity.pdbx_description
1 polymer ?
#
loop_
_entity_poly.entity_id
_entity_poly.type
_entity_poly.pdbx_seq_one_letter_code
_entity_poly.pdbx_strand_id
1 'polypeptide(L)'
;LFVLTSRNQYDDGSQTGLWLEEASEPYRILAEANITVDLVSIDGGAVPIDANSTQNGELEQYSDFVDKINDVPSIKTVNVDNYDAIYLPGGHGTVFDFGHNQELATVLAEFKEQNKFISSVCHGPSAFVGAKDKNGNFIVKDVTLTAFTDEEERAMGLENKVPFLTQSELENQGAKFVTKDNFVSHVEQDGLFITGQNPQSSIAIGETLRDALTQ
;
A
#
# COMPACT_ATOMS: atom_id res chain seq x y z
N LEU A 1 2.58 3.91 -10.85
CA LEU A 1 1.27 3.31 -10.68
C LEU A 1 0.88 3.28 -9.20
N PHE A 2 -0.28 3.82 -8.84
CA PHE A 2 -0.89 3.63 -7.52
C PHE A 2 -1.99 2.58 -7.64
N VAL A 3 -1.98 1.60 -6.74
CA VAL A 3 -3.04 0.59 -6.65
C VAL A 3 -3.79 0.77 -5.33
N LEU A 4 -5.10 0.96 -5.41
CA LEU A 4 -5.97 1.31 -4.28
C LEU A 4 -6.92 0.15 -3.98
N THR A 5 -7.31 0.04 -2.70
CA THR A 5 -8.32 -0.95 -2.30
C THR A 5 -9.69 -0.62 -2.88
N SER A 6 -10.46 -1.65 -3.18
CA SER A 6 -11.88 -1.56 -3.51
C SER A 6 -12.79 -2.05 -2.37
N ARG A 7 -12.19 -2.52 -1.28
CA ARG A 7 -12.93 -3.07 -0.14
C ARG A 7 -13.44 -1.96 0.78
N ASN A 8 -14.75 -1.95 1.05
CA ASN A 8 -15.41 -0.89 1.80
C ASN A 8 -15.90 -1.29 3.19
N GLN A 9 -15.74 -2.55 3.59
CA GLN A 9 -16.24 -3.02 4.88
C GLN A 9 -15.45 -4.22 5.41
N TYR A 10 -15.46 -4.35 6.74
CA TYR A 10 -15.05 -5.57 7.43
C TYR A 10 -16.12 -6.67 7.24
N ASP A 11 -15.82 -7.90 7.65
CA ASP A 11 -16.77 -9.01 7.53
C ASP A 11 -18.00 -8.81 8.44
N ASP A 12 -17.88 -8.02 9.50
CA ASP A 12 -19.01 -7.67 10.37
C ASP A 12 -19.90 -6.55 9.80
N GLY A 13 -19.56 -6.03 8.62
CA GLY A 13 -20.30 -4.97 7.95
C GLY A 13 -19.90 -3.55 8.34
N SER A 14 -19.01 -3.37 9.32
CA SER A 14 -18.51 -2.03 9.65
C SER A 14 -17.62 -1.48 8.53
N GLN A 15 -17.62 -0.14 8.39
CA GLN A 15 -16.99 0.56 7.28
C GLN A 15 -15.47 0.57 7.38
N THR A 16 -14.79 0.41 6.26
CA THR A 16 -13.36 0.65 6.09
C THR A 16 -13.09 1.11 4.65
N GLY A 17 -11.85 1.13 4.24
CA GLY A 17 -11.45 1.53 2.90
C GLY A 17 -9.99 1.93 2.86
N LEU A 18 -9.69 2.87 1.95
CA LEU A 18 -8.40 3.52 1.81
C LEU A 18 -8.14 4.46 2.98
N TRP A 19 -6.93 4.44 3.52
CA TRP A 19 -6.47 5.49 4.43
C TRP A 19 -5.98 6.68 3.60
N LEU A 20 -6.75 7.76 3.63
CA LEU A 20 -6.64 8.85 2.64
C LEU A 20 -5.25 9.50 2.59
N GLU A 21 -4.67 9.84 3.73
CA GLU A 21 -3.35 10.49 3.81
C GLU A 21 -2.24 9.66 3.14
N GLU A 22 -2.32 8.34 3.29
CA GLU A 22 -1.31 7.41 2.75
C GLU A 22 -1.25 7.41 1.22
N ALA A 23 -2.32 7.80 0.57
CA ALA A 23 -2.36 7.98 -0.88
C ALA A 23 -2.13 9.43 -1.28
N SER A 24 -2.77 10.36 -0.58
CA SER A 24 -2.80 11.78 -0.96
C SER A 24 -1.45 12.47 -0.78
N GLU A 25 -0.73 12.22 0.32
CA GLU A 25 0.57 12.85 0.54
C GLU A 25 1.64 12.36 -0.44
N PRO A 26 1.84 11.05 -0.66
CA PRO A 26 2.75 10.60 -1.70
C PRO A 26 2.35 11.07 -3.10
N TYR A 27 1.06 11.11 -3.40
CA TYR A 27 0.59 11.64 -4.68
C TYR A 27 1.04 13.09 -4.88
N ARG A 28 0.81 13.93 -3.87
CA ARG A 28 1.20 15.35 -3.90
C ARG A 28 2.71 15.51 -4.09
N ILE A 29 3.50 14.76 -3.32
CA ILE A 29 4.97 14.82 -3.36
C ILE A 29 5.50 14.44 -4.74
N LEU A 30 4.97 13.36 -5.33
CA LEU A 30 5.38 12.91 -6.66
C LEU A 30 4.94 13.89 -7.75
N ALA A 31 3.71 14.41 -7.67
CA ALA A 31 3.21 15.38 -8.64
C ALA A 31 4.02 16.68 -8.62
N GLU A 32 4.39 17.17 -7.45
CA GLU A 32 5.25 18.35 -7.30
C GLU A 32 6.66 18.14 -7.90
N ALA A 33 7.11 16.90 -7.98
CA ALA A 33 8.37 16.52 -8.62
C ALA A 33 8.21 16.22 -10.12
N ASN A 34 7.05 16.52 -10.71
CA ASN A 34 6.71 16.25 -12.12
C ASN A 34 6.74 14.76 -12.48
N ILE A 35 6.44 13.89 -11.52
CA ILE A 35 6.30 12.46 -11.74
C ILE A 35 4.83 12.18 -12.03
N THR A 36 4.56 11.57 -13.17
CA THR A 36 3.19 11.20 -13.56
C THR A 36 2.71 10.00 -12.73
N VAL A 37 1.53 10.11 -12.15
CA VAL A 37 0.89 9.07 -11.35
C VAL A 37 -0.43 8.65 -11.97
N ASP A 38 -0.55 7.36 -12.29
CA ASP A 38 -1.81 6.74 -12.69
C ASP A 38 -2.42 6.00 -11.49
N LEU A 39 -3.74 6.07 -11.38
CA LEU A 39 -4.51 5.48 -10.29
C LEU A 39 -5.36 4.33 -10.81
N VAL A 40 -5.28 3.18 -10.17
CA VAL A 40 -6.19 2.05 -10.38
C VAL A 40 -6.64 1.50 -9.04
N SER A 41 -7.72 0.74 -9.03
CA SER A 41 -8.12 -0.04 -7.86
C SER A 41 -8.30 -1.51 -8.25
N ILE A 42 -8.50 -2.36 -7.25
CA ILE A 42 -8.69 -3.80 -7.50
C ILE A 42 -9.85 -4.04 -8.46
N ASP A 43 -11.01 -3.44 -8.20
CA ASP A 43 -12.22 -3.68 -8.99
C ASP A 43 -12.56 -2.55 -9.97
N GLY A 44 -11.88 -1.42 -9.89
CA GLY A 44 -12.27 -0.20 -10.60
C GLY A 44 -13.45 0.50 -9.94
N GLY A 45 -13.83 1.65 -10.47
CA GLY A 45 -14.93 2.47 -9.96
C GLY A 45 -14.52 3.37 -8.82
N ALA A 46 -15.47 3.74 -7.97
CA ALA A 46 -15.24 4.62 -6.83
C ALA A 46 -14.41 3.91 -5.75
N VAL A 47 -13.37 4.58 -5.27
CA VAL A 47 -12.51 4.05 -4.19
C VAL A 47 -13.13 4.41 -2.84
N PRO A 48 -13.41 3.42 -1.97
CA PRO A 48 -13.91 3.71 -0.64
C PRO A 48 -12.81 4.31 0.24
N ILE A 49 -13.18 5.32 1.04
CA ILE A 49 -12.27 5.98 1.98
C ILE A 49 -12.69 5.58 3.40
N ASP A 50 -11.72 5.11 4.20
CA ASP A 50 -11.98 4.80 5.60
C ASP A 50 -12.35 6.10 6.34
N ALA A 51 -13.52 6.14 6.96
CA ALA A 51 -14.02 7.31 7.65
C ALA A 51 -13.11 7.77 8.80
N ASN A 52 -12.35 6.86 9.40
CA ASN A 52 -11.39 7.19 10.46
C ASN A 52 -10.20 8.01 9.93
N SER A 53 -9.94 7.97 8.63
CA SER A 53 -8.86 8.75 8.01
C SER A 53 -9.28 10.17 7.62
N THR A 54 -10.53 10.56 7.90
CA THR A 54 -11.10 11.85 7.45
C THR A 54 -11.71 12.66 8.60
N GLN A 55 -11.26 12.43 9.83
CA GLN A 55 -11.84 13.06 11.02
C GLN A 55 -11.39 14.50 11.27
N ASN A 56 -10.32 14.95 10.61
CA ASN A 56 -9.70 16.26 10.87
C ASN A 56 -9.69 17.17 9.63
N GLY A 57 -10.67 17.01 8.72
CA GLY A 57 -10.79 17.84 7.53
C GLY A 57 -10.00 17.36 6.32
N GLU A 58 -9.54 16.12 6.32
CA GLU A 58 -8.73 15.56 5.24
C GLU A 58 -9.47 15.53 3.89
N LEU A 59 -10.79 15.34 3.89
CA LEU A 59 -11.59 15.39 2.65
C LEU A 59 -11.47 16.72 1.93
N GLU A 60 -11.45 17.82 2.69
CA GLU A 60 -11.28 19.17 2.13
C GLU A 60 -9.82 19.44 1.78
N GLN A 61 -8.91 19.04 2.67
CA GLN A 61 -7.47 19.20 2.48
C GLN A 61 -6.97 18.53 1.20
N TYR A 62 -7.49 17.33 0.92
CA TYR A 62 -7.09 16.51 -0.24
C TYR A 62 -8.16 16.42 -1.30
N SER A 63 -9.02 17.45 -1.43
CA SER A 63 -10.19 17.42 -2.31
C SER A 63 -9.86 17.09 -3.76
N ASP A 64 -8.74 17.60 -4.28
CA ASP A 64 -8.30 17.31 -5.66
C ASP A 64 -8.01 15.82 -5.85
N PHE A 65 -7.38 15.19 -4.87
CA PHE A 65 -7.13 13.75 -4.91
C PHE A 65 -8.43 12.95 -4.75
N VAL A 66 -9.30 13.36 -3.82
CA VAL A 66 -10.60 12.72 -3.59
C VAL A 66 -11.45 12.72 -4.88
N ASP A 67 -11.43 13.81 -5.62
CA ASP A 67 -12.14 13.88 -6.91
C ASP A 67 -11.58 12.87 -7.92
N LYS A 68 -10.28 12.65 -7.93
CA LYS A 68 -9.64 11.71 -8.86
C LYS A 68 -9.98 10.24 -8.57
N ILE A 69 -10.29 9.89 -7.34
CA ILE A 69 -10.59 8.51 -6.94
C ILE A 69 -12.08 8.17 -6.95
N ASN A 70 -12.91 9.07 -7.41
CA ASN A 70 -14.35 8.80 -7.57
C ASN A 70 -14.65 7.77 -8.66
N ASP A 71 -13.75 7.63 -9.62
CA ASP A 71 -13.88 6.63 -10.69
C ASP A 71 -12.49 6.34 -11.26
N VAL A 72 -11.95 5.16 -11.00
CA VAL A 72 -10.64 4.75 -11.47
C VAL A 72 -10.74 3.41 -12.24
N PRO A 73 -9.81 3.13 -13.16
CA PRO A 73 -9.75 1.82 -13.81
C PRO A 73 -9.43 0.70 -12.85
N SER A 74 -9.79 -0.52 -13.23
CA SER A 74 -9.38 -1.73 -12.51
C SER A 74 -7.91 -2.07 -12.80
N ILE A 75 -7.28 -2.76 -11.86
CA ILE A 75 -5.93 -3.33 -12.01
C ILE A 75 -5.80 -4.21 -13.27
N LYS A 76 -6.89 -4.76 -13.77
CA LYS A 76 -6.93 -5.57 -15.00
C LYS A 76 -6.47 -4.83 -16.24
N THR A 77 -6.50 -3.49 -16.22
CA THR A 77 -6.09 -2.63 -17.33
C THR A 77 -4.60 -2.32 -17.35
N VAL A 78 -3.86 -2.75 -16.32
CA VAL A 78 -2.46 -2.35 -16.12
C VAL A 78 -1.53 -3.06 -17.11
N ASN A 79 -0.66 -2.26 -17.75
CA ASN A 79 0.53 -2.75 -18.45
C ASN A 79 1.76 -2.26 -17.69
N VAL A 80 2.48 -3.18 -17.07
CA VAL A 80 3.65 -2.87 -16.24
C VAL A 80 4.76 -2.13 -17.03
N ASP A 81 4.85 -2.37 -18.33
CA ASP A 81 5.86 -1.71 -19.18
C ASP A 81 5.75 -0.18 -19.18
N ASN A 82 4.58 0.36 -18.85
CA ASN A 82 4.34 1.80 -18.84
C ASN A 82 4.79 2.50 -17.56
N TYR A 83 5.30 1.77 -16.56
CA TYR A 83 5.58 2.33 -15.24
C TYR A 83 7.00 2.06 -14.79
N ASP A 84 7.52 2.94 -13.92
CA ASP A 84 8.84 2.83 -13.28
C ASP A 84 8.74 2.33 -11.84
N ALA A 85 7.57 2.45 -11.23
CA ALA A 85 7.31 2.04 -9.86
C ALA A 85 5.84 1.73 -9.64
N ILE A 86 5.56 0.89 -8.64
CA ILE A 86 4.24 0.68 -8.08
C ILE A 86 4.22 1.17 -6.63
N TYR A 87 3.14 1.85 -6.24
CA TYR A 87 2.90 2.27 -4.86
C TYR A 87 1.53 1.79 -4.40
N LEU A 88 1.51 1.21 -3.20
CA LEU A 88 0.32 0.60 -2.61
C LEU A 88 0.04 1.24 -1.25
N PRO A 89 -0.81 2.30 -1.20
CA PRO A 89 -1.26 2.85 0.08
C PRO A 89 -2.14 1.83 0.79
N GLY A 90 -2.27 1.98 2.10
CA GLY A 90 -3.02 1.05 2.92
C GLY A 90 -4.44 1.47 3.22
N GLY A 91 -4.83 1.25 4.43
CA GLY A 91 -6.20 1.19 4.92
C GLY A 91 -6.57 -0.27 5.14
N HIS A 92 -7.44 -0.55 6.11
CA HIS A 92 -7.77 -1.93 6.46
C HIS A 92 -8.45 -2.71 5.32
N GLY A 93 -9.05 -2.02 4.34
CA GLY A 93 -9.60 -2.66 3.16
C GLY A 93 -8.59 -3.52 2.41
N THR A 94 -7.31 -3.09 2.39
CA THR A 94 -6.23 -3.80 1.69
C THR A 94 -5.97 -5.20 2.25
N VAL A 95 -6.21 -5.41 3.54
CA VAL A 95 -6.01 -6.73 4.15
C VAL A 95 -6.97 -7.75 3.55
N PHE A 96 -8.13 -7.29 3.04
CA PHE A 96 -9.15 -8.15 2.43
C PHE A 96 -8.93 -8.39 0.95
N ASP A 97 -8.51 -7.39 0.17
CA ASP A 97 -8.47 -7.49 -1.29
C ASP A 97 -7.08 -7.41 -1.92
N PHE A 98 -6.04 -7.08 -1.16
CA PHE A 98 -4.66 -7.12 -1.65
C PHE A 98 -3.99 -8.48 -1.43
N GLY A 99 -4.15 -9.06 -0.24
CA GLY A 99 -3.54 -10.32 0.12
C GLY A 99 -4.11 -11.49 -0.71
N HIS A 100 -3.26 -12.39 -1.15
CA HIS A 100 -3.64 -13.56 -1.97
C HIS A 100 -4.39 -13.21 -3.26
N ASN A 101 -4.25 -11.98 -3.75
CA ASN A 101 -4.86 -11.55 -5.01
C ASN A 101 -3.94 -11.92 -6.17
N GLN A 102 -4.39 -12.84 -7.03
CA GLN A 102 -3.56 -13.37 -8.11
C GLN A 102 -3.20 -12.32 -9.17
N GLU A 103 -4.12 -11.41 -9.50
CA GLU A 103 -3.84 -10.35 -10.48
C GLU A 103 -2.79 -9.38 -9.94
N LEU A 104 -2.95 -8.96 -8.69
CA LEU A 104 -1.97 -8.08 -8.04
C LEU A 104 -0.62 -8.79 -7.85
N ALA A 105 -0.63 -10.06 -7.48
CA ALA A 105 0.58 -10.86 -7.35
C ALA A 105 1.35 -10.95 -8.67
N THR A 106 0.65 -11.13 -9.79
CA THR A 106 1.26 -11.15 -11.12
C THR A 106 1.88 -9.81 -11.48
N VAL A 107 1.18 -8.71 -11.21
CA VAL A 107 1.69 -7.35 -11.43
C VAL A 107 2.95 -7.11 -10.60
N LEU A 108 2.94 -7.47 -9.32
CA LEU A 108 4.11 -7.30 -8.44
C LEU A 108 5.32 -8.13 -8.92
N ALA A 109 5.08 -9.35 -9.35
CA ALA A 109 6.14 -10.21 -9.90
C ALA A 109 6.77 -9.58 -11.15
N GLU A 110 5.97 -8.97 -12.02
CA GLU A 110 6.47 -8.28 -13.21
C GLU A 110 7.28 -7.04 -12.85
N PHE A 111 6.84 -6.23 -11.88
CA PHE A 111 7.62 -5.10 -11.39
C PHE A 111 8.99 -5.56 -10.87
N LYS A 112 9.02 -6.64 -10.07
CA LYS A 112 10.28 -7.20 -9.58
C LYS A 112 11.17 -7.69 -10.72
N GLU A 113 10.61 -8.42 -11.68
CA GLU A 113 11.37 -8.97 -12.81
C GLU A 113 11.97 -7.84 -13.68
N GLN A 114 11.25 -6.74 -13.84
CA GLN A 114 11.71 -5.59 -14.61
C GLN A 114 12.58 -4.62 -13.80
N ASN A 115 12.98 -4.98 -12.57
CA ASN A 115 13.80 -4.16 -11.68
C ASN A 115 13.21 -2.77 -11.41
N LYS A 116 11.90 -2.71 -11.21
CA LYS A 116 11.17 -1.48 -10.91
C LYS A 116 10.85 -1.41 -9.42
N PHE A 117 10.73 -0.20 -8.89
CA PHE A 117 10.46 0.00 -7.47
C PHE A 117 9.08 -0.53 -7.05
N ILE A 118 9.06 -1.14 -5.87
CA ILE A 118 7.83 -1.65 -5.22
C ILE A 118 7.75 -0.97 -3.87
N SER A 119 6.79 -0.06 -3.73
CA SER A 119 6.62 0.74 -2.52
C SER A 119 5.23 0.56 -1.93
N SER A 120 5.16 0.54 -0.60
CA SER A 120 3.89 0.33 0.11
C SER A 120 3.98 0.81 1.55
N VAL A 121 2.84 1.13 2.16
CA VAL A 121 2.79 1.65 3.53
C VAL A 121 1.65 1.03 4.33
N CYS A 122 1.84 0.93 5.63
CA CYS A 122 0.83 0.52 6.60
C CYS A 122 0.30 -0.87 6.31
N HIS A 123 -0.98 -1.03 5.96
CA HIS A 123 -1.58 -2.30 5.56
C HIS A 123 -1.37 -2.65 4.08
N GLY A 124 -0.88 -1.69 3.27
CA GLY A 124 -0.61 -1.90 1.85
C GLY A 124 0.29 -3.10 1.55
N PRO A 125 1.35 -3.37 2.36
CA PRO A 125 2.18 -4.55 2.17
C PRO A 125 1.46 -5.89 2.31
N SER A 126 0.19 -5.91 2.71
CA SER A 126 -0.68 -7.10 2.58
C SER A 126 -0.72 -7.61 1.14
N ALA A 127 -0.47 -6.74 0.16
CA ALA A 127 -0.36 -7.10 -1.25
C ALA A 127 0.76 -8.13 -1.51
N PHE A 128 1.79 -8.13 -0.69
CA PHE A 128 2.92 -9.04 -0.84
C PHE A 128 2.61 -10.44 -0.34
N VAL A 129 1.58 -10.58 0.49
CA VAL A 129 1.19 -11.87 1.08
C VAL A 129 0.70 -12.80 -0.03
N GLY A 130 1.37 -13.92 -0.18
CA GLY A 130 1.07 -14.91 -1.21
C GLY A 130 1.67 -14.60 -2.59
N ALA A 131 2.27 -13.43 -2.79
CA ALA A 131 2.89 -13.08 -4.07
C ALA A 131 4.23 -13.78 -4.24
N LYS A 132 4.44 -14.41 -5.41
CA LYS A 132 5.65 -15.17 -5.74
C LYS A 132 6.29 -14.63 -7.00
N ASP A 133 7.61 -14.70 -7.05
CA ASP A 133 8.38 -14.37 -8.24
C ASP A 133 8.34 -15.52 -9.27
N LYS A 134 9.00 -15.32 -10.41
CA LYS A 134 9.08 -16.30 -11.49
C LYS A 134 9.74 -17.63 -11.08
N ASN A 135 10.52 -17.64 -9.99
CA ASN A 135 11.17 -18.82 -9.48
C ASN A 135 10.34 -19.55 -8.42
N GLY A 136 9.13 -19.07 -8.13
CA GLY A 136 8.25 -19.66 -7.14
C GLY A 136 8.56 -19.29 -5.70
N ASN A 137 9.48 -18.35 -5.47
CA ASN A 137 9.78 -17.84 -4.12
C ASN A 137 8.84 -16.69 -3.77
N PHE A 138 8.47 -16.57 -2.49
CA PHE A 138 7.77 -15.38 -2.03
C PHE A 138 8.58 -14.14 -2.35
N ILE A 139 7.93 -13.09 -2.87
CA ILE A 139 8.64 -11.87 -3.29
C ILE A 139 9.34 -11.16 -2.13
N VAL A 140 8.86 -11.38 -0.90
CA VAL A 140 9.42 -10.77 0.31
C VAL A 140 10.53 -11.60 0.96
N LYS A 141 10.82 -12.79 0.43
CA LYS A 141 11.85 -13.65 1.02
C LYS A 141 13.19 -12.91 1.10
N ASP A 142 13.74 -12.87 2.30
CA ASP A 142 15.02 -12.20 2.61
C ASP A 142 15.01 -10.67 2.40
N VAL A 143 13.85 -10.06 2.18
CA VAL A 143 13.72 -8.61 2.04
C VAL A 143 13.56 -7.98 3.43
N THR A 144 14.36 -6.95 3.71
CA THR A 144 14.19 -6.11 4.89
C THR A 144 13.07 -5.10 4.62
N LEU A 145 12.00 -5.16 5.39
CA LEU A 145 10.83 -4.32 5.18
C LEU A 145 10.10 -4.02 6.49
N THR A 146 9.15 -3.11 6.40
CA THR A 146 8.21 -2.81 7.47
C THR A 146 6.79 -2.71 6.92
N ALA A 147 5.83 -2.74 7.80
CA ALA A 147 4.41 -2.54 7.55
C ALA A 147 3.72 -2.27 8.88
N PHE A 148 2.41 -2.12 8.87
CA PHE A 148 1.63 -2.00 10.09
C PHE A 148 1.88 -3.22 10.97
N THR A 149 2.31 -2.96 12.22
CA THR A 149 2.76 -4.04 13.09
C THR A 149 1.58 -4.73 13.79
N ASP A 150 1.83 -5.96 14.25
CA ASP A 150 0.85 -6.69 15.05
C ASP A 150 0.52 -5.95 16.34
N GLU A 151 1.53 -5.29 16.94
CA GLU A 151 1.34 -4.49 18.14
C GLU A 151 0.47 -3.26 17.88
N GLU A 152 0.69 -2.56 16.77
CA GLU A 152 -0.16 -1.44 16.34
C GLU A 152 -1.60 -1.91 16.09
N GLU A 153 -1.80 -3.06 15.46
CA GLU A 153 -3.14 -3.62 15.23
C GLU A 153 -3.87 -3.91 16.54
N ARG A 154 -3.17 -4.50 17.51
CA ARG A 154 -3.70 -4.76 18.85
C ARG A 154 -3.99 -3.48 19.61
N ALA A 155 -3.13 -2.48 19.48
CA ALA A 155 -3.34 -1.16 20.09
C ALA A 155 -4.62 -0.49 19.58
N MET A 156 -5.01 -0.76 18.33
CA MET A 156 -6.27 -0.27 17.75
C MET A 156 -7.47 -1.18 18.05
N GLY A 157 -7.24 -2.37 18.62
CA GLY A 157 -8.31 -3.34 18.89
C GLY A 157 -8.89 -3.97 17.63
N LEU A 158 -8.14 -4.02 16.53
CA LEU A 158 -8.63 -4.49 15.23
C LEU A 158 -8.06 -5.84 14.81
N GLU A 159 -7.22 -6.46 15.64
CA GLU A 159 -6.54 -7.73 15.34
C GLU A 159 -7.50 -8.89 15.01
N ASN A 160 -8.70 -8.84 15.54
CA ASN A 160 -9.71 -9.88 15.31
C ASN A 160 -10.70 -9.51 14.19
N LYS A 161 -10.55 -8.33 13.58
CA LYS A 161 -11.44 -7.86 12.51
C LYS A 161 -10.86 -8.05 11.12
N VAL A 162 -9.59 -8.44 11.03
CA VAL A 162 -8.87 -8.64 9.77
C VAL A 162 -8.65 -10.13 9.51
N PRO A 163 -8.56 -10.56 8.24
CA PRO A 163 -8.38 -11.98 7.91
C PRO A 163 -7.02 -12.53 8.31
N PHE A 164 -6.01 -11.67 8.46
CA PHE A 164 -4.68 -12.02 8.94
C PHE A 164 -3.98 -10.79 9.48
N LEU A 165 -2.90 -11.00 10.24
CA LEU A 165 -2.01 -9.93 10.69
C LEU A 165 -0.89 -9.75 9.66
N THR A 166 -0.79 -8.55 9.11
CA THR A 166 0.14 -8.25 8.01
C THR A 166 1.59 -8.58 8.37
N GLN A 167 2.07 -8.12 9.53
CA GLN A 167 3.44 -8.42 9.99
C GLN A 167 3.68 -9.92 10.08
N SER A 168 2.80 -10.64 10.78
CA SER A 168 2.95 -12.09 10.99
C SER A 168 3.03 -12.86 9.67
N GLU A 169 2.17 -12.53 8.70
CA GLU A 169 2.18 -13.20 7.41
C GLU A 169 3.45 -12.91 6.60
N LEU A 170 3.91 -11.65 6.61
CA LEU A 170 5.14 -11.29 5.90
C LEU A 170 6.36 -11.99 6.52
N GLU A 171 6.43 -12.05 7.86
CA GLU A 171 7.48 -12.80 8.54
C GLU A 171 7.44 -14.30 8.19
N ASN A 172 6.24 -14.90 8.16
CA ASN A 172 6.06 -16.31 7.78
C ASN A 172 6.53 -16.58 6.35
N GLN A 173 6.49 -15.60 5.48
CA GLN A 173 6.92 -15.72 4.09
C GLN A 173 8.38 -15.33 3.85
N GLY A 174 9.12 -15.10 4.93
CA GLY A 174 10.57 -14.93 4.88
C GLY A 174 11.06 -13.48 4.90
N ALA A 175 10.20 -12.51 5.11
CA ALA A 175 10.61 -11.12 5.25
C ALA A 175 11.43 -10.90 6.52
N LYS A 176 12.43 -10.04 6.42
CA LYS A 176 13.19 -9.53 7.57
C LYS A 176 12.49 -8.26 8.06
N PHE A 177 11.52 -8.44 8.94
CA PHE A 177 10.62 -7.37 9.37
C PHE A 177 11.29 -6.48 10.43
N VAL A 178 11.24 -5.16 10.20
CA VAL A 178 11.79 -4.16 11.12
C VAL A 178 10.65 -3.32 11.70
N THR A 179 10.62 -3.20 13.01
CA THR A 179 9.61 -2.41 13.72
C THR A 179 10.24 -1.24 14.46
N LYS A 180 9.53 -0.13 14.53
CA LYS A 180 9.77 0.98 15.45
C LYS A 180 8.58 1.11 16.39
N ASP A 181 8.64 2.07 17.31
CA ASP A 181 7.54 2.34 18.23
C ASP A 181 6.23 2.56 17.47
N ASN A 182 5.12 2.22 18.12
CA ASN A 182 3.79 2.35 17.55
C ASN A 182 3.52 3.79 17.10
N PHE A 183 2.99 3.93 15.88
CA PHE A 183 2.54 5.20 15.32
C PHE A 183 3.65 6.27 15.20
N VAL A 184 4.89 5.83 15.05
CA VAL A 184 6.04 6.68 14.76
C VAL A 184 6.45 6.49 13.31
N SER A 185 6.75 7.59 12.61
CA SER A 185 7.19 7.53 11.21
C SER A 185 8.42 6.63 11.05
N HIS A 186 8.33 5.66 10.16
CA HIS A 186 9.42 4.72 9.88
C HIS A 186 9.31 4.18 8.46
N VAL A 187 10.41 4.27 7.72
CA VAL A 187 10.54 3.76 6.35
C VAL A 187 11.76 2.86 6.26
N GLU A 188 11.63 1.74 5.59
CA GLU A 188 12.72 0.84 5.20
C GLU A 188 12.88 0.82 3.69
N GLN A 189 14.14 0.77 3.25
CA GLN A 189 14.46 0.56 1.84
C GLN A 189 15.46 -0.58 1.71
N ASP A 190 15.12 -1.60 0.94
CA ASP A 190 15.99 -2.72 0.63
C ASP A 190 15.85 -3.03 -0.87
N GLY A 191 16.87 -2.63 -1.63
CA GLY A 191 16.83 -2.77 -3.07
C GLY A 191 15.65 -2.04 -3.68
N LEU A 192 14.78 -2.77 -4.35
CA LEU A 192 13.59 -2.23 -5.02
C LEU A 192 12.42 -1.97 -4.05
N PHE A 193 12.46 -2.54 -2.85
CA PHE A 193 11.37 -2.43 -1.88
C PHE A 193 11.55 -1.18 -1.02
N ILE A 194 10.53 -0.32 -1.00
CA ILE A 194 10.44 0.87 -0.15
C ILE A 194 9.14 0.77 0.63
N THR A 195 9.23 0.55 1.95
CA THR A 195 8.05 0.29 2.78
C THR A 195 7.98 1.22 3.98
N GLY A 196 6.77 1.60 4.37
CA GLY A 196 6.48 2.42 5.54
C GLY A 196 5.60 1.69 6.53
N GLN A 197 5.78 1.97 7.82
CA GLN A 197 5.16 1.21 8.89
C GLN A 197 3.68 1.56 9.12
N ASN A 198 3.31 2.83 9.00
CA ASN A 198 2.05 3.35 9.52
C ASN A 198 1.64 4.64 8.80
N PRO A 199 0.45 5.19 9.09
CA PRO A 199 0.00 6.46 8.48
C PRO A 199 0.97 7.62 8.72
N GLN A 200 1.66 7.64 9.86
CA GLN A 200 2.65 8.66 10.21
C GLN A 200 3.86 8.65 9.26
N SER A 201 4.03 7.58 8.48
CA SER A 201 5.11 7.43 7.50
C SER A 201 4.76 7.97 6.11
N SER A 202 3.56 8.52 5.91
CA SER A 202 3.02 8.89 4.59
C SER A 202 3.89 9.90 3.84
N ILE A 203 4.36 10.96 4.51
CA ILE A 203 5.25 11.95 3.90
C ILE A 203 6.62 11.35 3.62
N ALA A 204 7.20 10.68 4.61
CA ALA A 204 8.53 10.09 4.50
C ALA A 204 8.62 9.07 3.36
N ILE A 205 7.61 8.22 3.17
CA ILE A 205 7.62 7.24 2.08
C ILE A 205 7.45 7.91 0.72
N GLY A 206 6.63 8.94 0.63
CA GLY A 206 6.50 9.73 -0.59
C GLY A 206 7.82 10.38 -1.00
N GLU A 207 8.52 10.96 -0.05
CA GLU A 207 9.85 11.57 -0.27
C GLU A 207 10.90 10.53 -0.66
N THR A 208 10.91 9.37 0.00
CA THR A 208 11.85 8.29 -0.31
C THR A 208 11.63 7.75 -1.73
N LEU A 209 10.38 7.55 -2.12
CA LEU A 209 10.03 7.08 -3.46
C LEU A 209 10.39 8.13 -4.52
N ARG A 210 10.06 9.41 -4.27
CA ARG A 210 10.46 10.53 -5.14
C ARG A 210 11.96 10.53 -5.36
N ASP A 211 12.74 10.45 -4.31
CA ASP A 211 14.20 10.50 -4.38
C ASP A 211 14.76 9.30 -5.17
N ALA A 212 14.18 8.11 -4.98
CA ALA A 212 14.56 6.93 -5.74
C ALA A 212 14.27 7.09 -7.24
N LEU A 213 13.19 7.74 -7.61
CA LEU A 213 12.77 7.95 -9.01
C LEU A 213 13.48 9.11 -9.70
N THR A 214 14.10 10.02 -8.94
CA THR A 214 14.75 11.23 -9.49
C THR A 214 16.27 11.17 -9.45
N GLN A 215 16.86 10.08 -9.02
CA GLN A 215 18.30 9.85 -9.01
C GLN A 215 18.86 9.43 -10.37
#